data_7940e035569287b1901fe9e2a009d626
#
_entry.id   7940e035569287b1901fe9e2a009d626
#
_cell.length_a   1.000
_cell.length_b   1.000
_cell.length_c   1.000
_cell.angle_alpha   90.00
_cell.angle_beta   90.00
_cell.angle_gamma   90.00
#
_symmetry.space_group_name_H-M   'P 1'
#
loop_
_entity.id
_entity.type
_entity.pdbx_description
1 polymer ?
#
loop_
_entity_poly.entity_id
_entity_poly.type
_entity_poly.pdbx_seq_one_letter_code
_entity_poly.pdbx_strand_id
1 'polypeptide(L)'
;QNATKLADFGPAARIAFGEEKLNNAPSSLSANEVAQLSSALGKYVLNEVHRQLLLGAFSELWVEYLTKVEALRVSIGLEAYAQRDPLVQYKRSASEMFQQLLEDVRGLVISRAFAARPRRVEITPIETTETAATPNETSVQIGGDSKKKKRRRS
;
A
#
# COMPACT_ATOMS: atom_id res chain seq x y z
N GLN A 1 9.33 -12.99 1.20
CA GLN A 1 9.68 -13.78 -0.01
C GLN A 1 10.69 -12.97 -0.81
N ASN A 2 11.87 -13.50 -1.01
CA ASN A 2 12.89 -12.85 -1.84
C ASN A 2 12.51 -13.07 -3.32
N ALA A 3 12.38 -11.98 -4.08
CA ALA A 3 12.13 -12.04 -5.51
C ALA A 3 13.31 -12.73 -6.23
N THR A 4 13.05 -13.83 -6.90
CA THR A 4 14.06 -14.59 -7.64
C THR A 4 14.13 -14.19 -9.10
N LYS A 5 13.05 -13.66 -9.64
CA LYS A 5 12.90 -13.20 -11.03
C LYS A 5 12.26 -11.82 -11.08
N LEU A 6 12.49 -11.10 -12.18
CA LEU A 6 11.85 -9.81 -12.40
C LEU A 6 10.33 -9.94 -12.53
N ALA A 7 9.82 -11.07 -12.97
CA ALA A 7 8.39 -11.37 -12.99
C ALA A 7 7.72 -11.25 -11.62
N ASP A 8 8.46 -11.48 -10.54
CA ASP A 8 7.94 -11.40 -9.15
C ASP A 8 7.56 -9.97 -8.74
N PHE A 9 8.09 -8.95 -9.44
CA PHE A 9 7.68 -7.55 -9.28
C PHE A 9 6.39 -7.20 -10.03
N GLY A 10 5.74 -8.20 -10.66
CA GLY A 10 4.42 -8.07 -11.26
C GLY A 10 4.34 -7.06 -12.40
N PRO A 11 3.21 -6.28 -12.48
CA PRO A 11 2.98 -5.35 -13.59
C PRO A 11 4.05 -4.26 -13.74
N ALA A 12 4.71 -3.87 -12.67
CA ALA A 12 5.74 -2.82 -12.71
C ALA A 12 6.97 -3.25 -13.52
N ALA A 13 7.37 -4.53 -13.43
CA ALA A 13 8.47 -5.07 -14.23
C ALA A 13 8.11 -5.13 -15.72
N ARG A 14 6.86 -5.47 -16.04
CA ARG A 14 6.35 -5.44 -17.42
C ARG A 14 6.35 -4.03 -18.01
N ILE A 15 5.97 -3.03 -17.21
CA ILE A 15 5.98 -1.62 -17.62
C ILE A 15 7.42 -1.14 -17.85
N ALA A 16 8.38 -1.56 -17.02
CA ALA A 16 9.76 -1.12 -17.10
C ALA A 16 10.52 -1.76 -18.27
N PHE A 17 10.32 -3.07 -18.51
CA PHE A 17 11.20 -3.88 -19.39
C PHE A 17 10.47 -4.66 -20.48
N GLY A 18 9.13 -4.62 -20.54
CA GLY A 18 8.37 -5.52 -21.41
C GLY A 18 8.44 -6.98 -20.95
N GLU A 19 8.07 -7.90 -21.83
CA GLU A 19 8.06 -9.34 -21.55
C GLU A 19 9.45 -9.99 -21.63
N GLU A 20 10.38 -9.37 -22.36
CA GLU A 20 11.68 -9.97 -22.72
C GLU A 20 12.59 -10.27 -21.53
N LYS A 21 12.58 -9.38 -20.51
CA LYS A 21 13.49 -9.48 -19.35
C LYS A 21 12.88 -10.10 -18.09
N LEU A 22 11.61 -10.47 -18.12
CA LEU A 22 10.89 -10.93 -16.93
C LEU A 22 11.50 -12.17 -16.26
N ASN A 23 12.17 -13.02 -17.02
CA ASN A 23 12.81 -14.24 -16.51
C ASN A 23 14.20 -14.01 -15.94
N ASN A 24 14.77 -12.80 -16.10
CA ASN A 24 16.09 -12.48 -15.60
C ASN A 24 16.07 -12.31 -14.06
N ALA A 25 17.23 -12.59 -13.43
CA ALA A 25 17.39 -12.34 -12.01
C ALA A 25 17.51 -10.82 -11.73
N PRO A 26 16.97 -10.29 -10.63
CA PRO A 26 17.11 -8.89 -10.26
C PRO A 26 18.57 -8.44 -10.12
N SER A 27 19.46 -9.36 -9.75
CA SER A 27 20.91 -9.12 -9.60
C SER A 27 21.66 -8.89 -10.93
N SER A 28 21.05 -9.22 -12.07
CA SER A 28 21.66 -9.01 -13.39
C SER A 28 21.38 -7.61 -13.96
N LEU A 29 20.65 -6.77 -13.27
CA LEU A 29 20.28 -5.43 -13.70
C LEU A 29 21.44 -4.44 -13.53
N SER A 30 21.65 -3.59 -14.55
CA SER A 30 22.52 -2.42 -14.44
C SER A 30 21.90 -1.36 -13.51
N ALA A 31 22.72 -0.44 -13.02
CA ALA A 31 22.25 0.65 -12.14
C ALA A 31 21.12 1.49 -12.78
N ASN A 32 21.17 1.70 -14.10
CA ASN A 32 20.14 2.43 -14.84
C ASN A 32 18.83 1.64 -14.89
N GLU A 33 18.89 0.34 -15.10
CA GLU A 33 17.71 -0.54 -15.11
C GLU A 33 17.08 -0.67 -13.72
N VAL A 34 17.89 -0.69 -12.67
CA VAL A 34 17.39 -0.63 -11.27
C VAL A 34 16.62 0.67 -11.03
N ALA A 35 17.14 1.81 -11.50
CA ALA A 35 16.46 3.10 -11.40
C ALA A 35 15.14 3.12 -12.19
N GLN A 36 15.09 2.51 -13.37
CA GLN A 36 13.88 2.38 -14.18
C GLN A 36 12.84 1.50 -13.47
N LEU A 37 13.24 0.35 -12.93
CA LEU A 37 12.35 -0.54 -12.19
C LEU A 37 11.79 0.14 -10.94
N SER A 38 12.64 0.82 -10.17
CA SER A 38 12.19 1.52 -8.96
C SER A 38 11.20 2.64 -9.26
N SER A 39 11.42 3.39 -10.37
CA SER A 39 10.48 4.41 -10.85
C SER A 39 9.14 3.80 -11.28
N ALA A 40 9.17 2.69 -12.02
CA ALA A 40 7.97 1.98 -12.46
C ALA A 40 7.18 1.40 -11.28
N LEU A 41 7.87 0.80 -10.30
CA LEU A 41 7.29 0.32 -9.04
C LEU A 41 6.63 1.45 -8.26
N GLY A 42 7.33 2.58 -8.10
CA GLY A 42 6.79 3.74 -7.41
C GLY A 42 5.51 4.26 -8.05
N LYS A 43 5.50 4.41 -9.37
CA LYS A 43 4.30 4.83 -10.12
C LYS A 43 3.16 3.83 -9.99
N TYR A 44 3.45 2.53 -10.09
CA TYR A 44 2.44 1.48 -9.97
C TYR A 44 1.80 1.48 -8.57
N VAL A 45 2.62 1.49 -7.52
CA VAL A 45 2.14 1.53 -6.13
C VAL A 45 1.32 2.79 -5.86
N LEU A 46 1.79 3.94 -6.33
CA LEU A 46 1.09 5.21 -6.16
C LEU A 46 -0.28 5.19 -6.85
N ASN A 47 -0.34 4.69 -8.09
CA ASN A 47 -1.60 4.53 -8.81
C ASN A 47 -2.58 3.59 -8.07
N GLU A 48 -2.08 2.48 -7.53
CA GLU A 48 -2.93 1.55 -6.78
C GLU A 48 -3.45 2.18 -5.50
N VAL A 49 -2.63 2.94 -4.78
CA VAL A 49 -3.06 3.70 -3.60
C VAL A 49 -4.14 4.71 -3.97
N HIS A 50 -3.94 5.49 -5.04
CA HIS A 50 -4.96 6.46 -5.49
C HIS A 50 -6.26 5.77 -5.90
N ARG A 51 -6.17 4.64 -6.61
CA ARG A 51 -7.33 3.84 -6.98
C ARG A 51 -8.11 3.36 -5.77
N GLN A 52 -7.44 2.83 -4.77
CA GLN A 52 -8.06 2.36 -3.52
C GLN A 52 -8.73 3.49 -2.74
N LEU A 53 -8.07 4.65 -2.64
CA LEU A 53 -8.62 5.83 -1.99
C LEU A 53 -9.90 6.31 -2.69
N LEU A 54 -9.87 6.39 -4.03
CA LEU A 54 -11.02 6.82 -4.82
C LEU A 54 -12.19 5.85 -4.69
N LEU A 55 -11.93 4.55 -4.86
CA LEU A 55 -12.98 3.53 -4.77
C LEU A 55 -13.59 3.48 -3.37
N GLY A 56 -12.76 3.57 -2.33
CA GLY A 56 -13.23 3.59 -0.94
C GLY A 56 -14.11 4.79 -0.64
N ALA A 57 -13.69 6.00 -1.03
CA ALA A 57 -14.46 7.22 -0.86
C ALA A 57 -15.78 7.19 -1.63
N PHE A 58 -15.72 6.75 -2.90
CA PHE A 58 -16.92 6.67 -3.74
C PHE A 58 -17.92 5.66 -3.21
N SER A 59 -17.46 4.44 -2.83
CA SER A 59 -18.35 3.39 -2.33
C SER A 59 -19.10 3.81 -1.06
N GLU A 60 -18.42 4.49 -0.16
CA GLU A 60 -19.00 4.98 1.10
C GLU A 60 -20.10 6.03 0.82
N LEU A 61 -19.77 7.07 0.07
CA LEU A 61 -20.68 8.18 -0.21
C LEU A 61 -21.79 7.79 -1.19
N TRP A 62 -21.54 6.80 -2.07
CA TRP A 62 -22.55 6.27 -2.98
C TRP A 62 -23.70 5.59 -2.24
N VAL A 63 -23.42 4.78 -1.23
CA VAL A 63 -24.45 4.15 -0.41
C VAL A 63 -25.30 5.19 0.31
N GLU A 64 -24.66 6.23 0.84
CA GLU A 64 -25.36 7.35 1.49
C GLU A 64 -26.27 8.10 0.49
N TYR A 65 -25.75 8.39 -0.71
CA TYR A 65 -26.51 9.01 -1.79
C TYR A 65 -27.74 8.20 -2.17
N LEU A 66 -27.60 6.88 -2.38
CA LEU A 66 -28.73 6.01 -2.71
C LEU A 66 -29.81 6.02 -1.63
N THR A 67 -29.40 6.03 -0.37
CA THR A 67 -30.33 6.11 0.78
C THR A 67 -31.10 7.44 0.77
N LYS A 68 -30.40 8.56 0.50
CA LYS A 68 -31.03 9.88 0.39
C LYS A 68 -31.99 9.98 -0.79
N VAL A 69 -31.63 9.39 -1.95
CA VAL A 69 -32.48 9.37 -3.15
C VAL A 69 -33.74 8.53 -2.91
N GLU A 70 -33.63 7.39 -2.20
CA GLU A 70 -34.80 6.59 -1.87
C GLU A 70 -35.73 7.34 -0.90
N ALA A 71 -35.19 8.00 0.12
CA ALA A 71 -35.97 8.86 1.01
C ALA A 71 -36.67 10.02 0.24
N LEU A 72 -35.96 10.63 -0.70
CA LEU A 72 -36.51 11.63 -1.60
C LEU A 72 -37.71 11.10 -2.41
N ARG A 73 -37.57 9.88 -2.95
CA ARG A 73 -38.63 9.22 -3.73
C ARG A 73 -39.92 9.07 -2.91
N VAL A 74 -39.77 8.67 -1.64
CA VAL A 74 -40.92 8.51 -0.73
C VAL A 74 -41.55 9.89 -0.40
N SER A 75 -40.72 10.87 -0.07
CA SER A 75 -41.22 12.22 0.31
C SER A 75 -41.97 12.92 -0.83
N ILE A 76 -41.47 12.81 -2.07
CA ILE A 76 -42.11 13.42 -3.25
C ILE A 76 -43.44 12.77 -3.57
N GLY A 77 -43.59 11.46 -3.27
CA GLY A 77 -44.91 10.80 -3.38
C GLY A 77 -45.99 11.46 -2.49
N LEU A 78 -45.57 12.01 -1.36
CA LEU A 78 -46.47 12.75 -0.45
C LEU A 78 -46.73 14.18 -0.94
N GLU A 79 -45.77 14.84 -1.59
CA GLU A 79 -45.92 16.21 -2.14
C GLU A 79 -46.85 16.29 -3.38
N ALA A 80 -47.12 15.13 -4.02
CA ALA A 80 -48.07 15.07 -5.14
C ALA A 80 -49.45 15.64 -4.80
N TYR A 81 -49.83 15.69 -3.53
CA TYR A 81 -51.05 16.33 -3.06
C TYR A 81 -50.98 17.86 -3.12
N ALA A 82 -49.80 18.48 -3.28
CA ALA A 82 -49.58 19.92 -3.25
C ALA A 82 -49.62 20.61 -4.64
N GLN A 83 -50.16 19.93 -5.68
CA GLN A 83 -50.32 20.44 -7.06
C GLN A 83 -49.02 20.85 -7.78
N ARG A 84 -47.87 20.39 -7.33
CA ARG A 84 -46.58 20.54 -8.03
C ARG A 84 -46.31 19.31 -8.87
N ASP A 85 -45.58 19.47 -9.99
CA ASP A 85 -45.14 18.33 -10.78
C ASP A 85 -44.08 17.52 -10.00
N PRO A 86 -44.44 16.35 -9.46
CA PRO A 86 -43.52 15.56 -8.61
C PRO A 86 -42.29 15.10 -9.36
N LEU A 87 -42.40 14.86 -10.68
CA LEU A 87 -41.27 14.37 -11.48
C LEU A 87 -40.20 15.44 -11.69
N VAL A 88 -40.62 16.69 -11.93
CA VAL A 88 -39.70 17.81 -12.08
C VAL A 88 -38.95 18.06 -10.77
N GLN A 89 -39.69 18.06 -9.65
CA GLN A 89 -39.09 18.22 -8.32
C GLN A 89 -38.11 17.10 -7.98
N TYR A 90 -38.48 15.85 -8.25
CA TYR A 90 -37.58 14.70 -8.05
C TYR A 90 -36.27 14.83 -8.84
N LYS A 91 -36.38 15.12 -10.15
CA LYS A 91 -35.20 15.25 -11.01
C LYS A 91 -34.28 16.38 -10.53
N ARG A 92 -34.83 17.51 -10.12
CA ARG A 92 -34.08 18.64 -9.62
C ARG A 92 -33.32 18.27 -8.34
N SER A 93 -34.02 17.76 -7.33
CA SER A 93 -33.42 17.42 -6.04
C SER A 93 -32.42 16.29 -6.15
N ALA A 94 -32.71 15.27 -6.97
CA ALA A 94 -31.76 14.18 -7.22
C ALA A 94 -30.48 14.67 -7.92
N SER A 95 -30.59 15.63 -8.86
CA SER A 95 -29.43 16.22 -9.52
C SER A 95 -28.60 17.09 -8.55
N GLU A 96 -29.23 17.88 -7.69
CA GLU A 96 -28.56 18.66 -6.65
C GLU A 96 -27.79 17.74 -5.68
N MET A 97 -28.43 16.65 -5.22
CA MET A 97 -27.78 15.64 -4.36
C MET A 97 -26.61 14.95 -5.06
N PHE A 98 -26.70 14.70 -6.38
CA PHE A 98 -25.62 14.10 -7.14
C PHE A 98 -24.41 15.05 -7.28
N GLN A 99 -24.65 16.33 -7.49
CA GLN A 99 -23.58 17.32 -7.51
C GLN A 99 -22.86 17.40 -6.16
N GLN A 100 -23.62 17.38 -5.06
CA GLN A 100 -23.07 17.34 -3.73
C GLN A 100 -22.23 16.07 -3.50
N LEU A 101 -22.71 14.90 -3.94
CA LEU A 101 -21.93 13.65 -3.88
C LEU A 101 -20.57 13.80 -4.56
N LEU A 102 -20.51 14.42 -5.75
CA LEU A 102 -19.23 14.59 -6.46
C LEU A 102 -18.27 15.53 -5.71
N GLU A 103 -18.79 16.56 -5.07
CA GLU A 103 -17.99 17.47 -4.23
C GLU A 103 -17.49 16.76 -2.98
N ASP A 104 -18.35 16.01 -2.31
CA ASP A 104 -18.00 15.23 -1.11
C ASP A 104 -16.94 14.15 -1.43
N VAL A 105 -17.06 13.46 -2.57
CA VAL A 105 -16.05 12.49 -3.03
C VAL A 105 -14.69 13.17 -3.22
N ARG A 106 -14.66 14.34 -3.89
CA ARG A 106 -13.42 15.10 -4.08
C ARG A 106 -12.80 15.50 -2.74
N GLY A 107 -13.58 16.05 -1.84
CA GLY A 107 -13.13 16.46 -0.50
C GLY A 107 -12.57 15.29 0.31
N LEU A 108 -13.30 14.16 0.30
CA LEU A 108 -12.89 12.96 1.04
C LEU A 108 -11.60 12.32 0.47
N VAL A 109 -11.49 12.24 -0.86
CA VAL A 109 -10.27 11.72 -1.52
C VAL A 109 -9.06 12.59 -1.20
N ILE A 110 -9.19 13.91 -1.29
CA ILE A 110 -8.12 14.85 -0.96
C ILE A 110 -7.72 14.69 0.51
N SER A 111 -8.69 14.71 1.42
CA SER A 111 -8.43 14.54 2.86
C SER A 111 -7.69 13.25 3.17
N ARG A 112 -8.14 12.13 2.59
CA ARG A 112 -7.49 10.82 2.79
C ARG A 112 -6.12 10.75 2.14
N ALA A 113 -5.92 11.36 0.98
CA ALA A 113 -4.61 11.39 0.30
C ALA A 113 -3.56 12.11 1.14
N PHE A 114 -3.90 13.23 1.77
CA PHE A 114 -3.00 13.96 2.67
C PHE A 114 -2.83 13.30 4.05
N ALA A 115 -3.82 12.56 4.51
CA ALA A 115 -3.74 11.79 5.75
C ALA A 115 -2.94 10.47 5.58
N ALA A 116 -2.86 9.94 4.35
CA ALA A 116 -2.15 8.72 4.04
C ALA A 116 -0.64 8.93 4.22
N ARG A 117 -0.10 8.43 5.34
CA ARG A 117 1.35 8.40 5.54
C ARG A 117 1.89 7.09 5.00
N PRO A 118 2.86 7.11 4.07
CA PRO A 118 3.52 5.89 3.63
C PRO A 118 4.18 5.24 4.85
N ARG A 119 3.86 3.98 5.10
CA ARG A 119 4.50 3.21 6.16
C ARG A 119 5.98 3.06 5.78
N ARG A 120 6.86 3.65 6.58
CA ARG A 120 8.30 3.48 6.41
C ARG A 120 8.62 2.01 6.62
N VAL A 121 8.99 1.31 5.57
CA VAL A 121 9.58 -0.03 5.69
C VAL A 121 11.00 0.20 6.21
N GLU A 122 11.25 -0.14 7.45
CA GLU A 122 12.61 -0.22 7.97
C GLU A 122 13.27 -1.40 7.27
N ILE A 123 14.12 -1.09 6.31
CA ILE A 123 15.03 -2.06 5.71
C ILE A 123 16.12 -2.24 6.77
N THR A 124 16.01 -3.30 7.58
CA THR A 124 17.12 -3.75 8.41
C THR A 124 18.28 -4.10 7.46
N PRO A 125 19.46 -3.45 7.61
CA PRO A 125 20.63 -3.86 6.83
C PRO A 125 20.90 -5.33 7.15
N ILE A 126 21.03 -6.14 6.11
CA ILE A 126 21.53 -7.51 6.26
C ILE A 126 22.98 -7.32 6.69
N GLU A 127 23.29 -7.61 7.95
CA GLU A 127 24.68 -7.78 8.39
C GLU A 127 25.31 -8.85 7.51
N THR A 128 26.16 -8.40 6.61
CA THR A 128 27.04 -9.28 5.86
C THR A 128 28.02 -9.83 6.89
N THR A 129 27.75 -11.04 7.38
CA THR A 129 28.71 -11.78 8.18
C THR A 129 29.88 -12.10 7.26
N GLU A 130 30.87 -11.23 7.22
CA GLU A 130 32.19 -11.57 6.67
C GLU A 130 32.73 -12.67 7.54
N THR A 131 32.67 -13.91 7.05
CA THR A 131 33.40 -15.04 7.59
C THR A 131 34.86 -14.82 7.24
N ALA A 132 35.58 -14.11 8.11
CA ALA A 132 37.01 -14.06 8.09
C ALA A 132 37.52 -15.46 8.44
N ALA A 133 37.97 -16.19 7.44
CA ALA A 133 38.74 -17.40 7.60
C ALA A 133 40.11 -17.03 8.19
N THR A 134 40.34 -17.34 9.45
CA THR A 134 41.65 -17.31 10.07
C THR A 134 42.32 -18.68 9.87
N PRO A 135 43.56 -18.71 9.42
CA PRO A 135 44.31 -19.98 9.31
C PRO A 135 44.72 -20.50 10.67
N ASN A 136 44.60 -21.80 10.80
CA ASN A 136 44.99 -22.66 11.90
C ASN A 136 46.49 -22.57 12.17
N GLU A 137 46.93 -22.14 13.33
CA GLU A 137 48.25 -22.46 13.84
C GLU A 137 48.13 -23.24 15.15
N THR A 138 48.57 -24.49 15.01
CA THR A 138 48.81 -25.47 16.04
C THR A 138 49.95 -25.00 16.97
N SER A 139 49.72 -24.92 18.25
CA SER A 139 50.77 -25.10 19.25
C SER A 139 50.24 -25.74 20.52
N VAL A 140 50.79 -26.87 20.78
CA VAL A 140 50.70 -27.75 21.94
C VAL A 140 51.45 -27.10 23.12
N GLN A 141 50.94 -27.17 24.35
CA GLN A 141 51.56 -27.64 25.58
C GLN A 141 50.81 -27.21 26.82
N ILE A 142 50.35 -28.20 27.58
CA ILE A 142 50.83 -28.79 28.82
C ILE A 142 50.63 -27.97 30.10
N GLY A 143 49.79 -28.50 30.95
CA GLY A 143 50.04 -28.71 32.38
C GLY A 143 49.67 -27.60 33.35
N GLY A 144 48.90 -27.96 34.36
CA GLY A 144 48.85 -27.19 35.60
C GLY A 144 47.54 -27.33 36.39
N ASP A 145 47.47 -28.40 37.09
CA ASP A 145 46.61 -28.72 38.23
C ASP A 145 46.66 -27.64 39.33
N SER A 146 45.54 -27.30 39.92
CA SER A 146 45.32 -26.99 41.36
C SER A 146 43.94 -26.43 41.65
N LYS A 147 43.07 -27.24 42.16
CA LYS A 147 42.49 -27.36 43.50
C LYS A 147 42.13 -26.09 44.27
N LYS A 148 40.91 -26.19 44.83
CA LYS A 148 40.36 -25.64 46.11
C LYS A 148 39.83 -24.19 46.03
N LYS A 149 38.75 -23.84 46.68
CA LYS A 149 37.90 -24.31 47.78
C LYS A 149 36.80 -23.30 48.02
N LYS A 150 35.53 -23.74 48.05
CA LYS A 150 34.53 -23.53 49.08
C LYS A 150 34.53 -22.22 49.91
N ARG A 151 33.37 -21.52 49.97
CA ARG A 151 32.56 -21.03 51.10
C ARG A 151 31.70 -19.84 50.67
N ARG A 152 30.36 -19.94 50.69
CA ARG A 152 29.37 -19.85 51.81
C ARG A 152 29.26 -18.49 52.47
N ARG A 153 28.02 -17.99 52.48
CA ARG A 153 27.32 -17.03 53.39
C ARG A 153 27.51 -15.53 53.04
N SER A 154 26.50 -14.73 53.01
CA SER A 154 25.22 -14.66 53.73
C SER A 154 24.16 -14.05 52.80
#